data_c336a948d61597d75c9bee47c3295fe6
#
_entry.id   c336a948d61597d75c9bee47c3295fe6
#
_cell.length_a   1.000
_cell.length_b   1.000
_cell.length_c   1.000
_cell.angle_alpha   90.00
_cell.angle_beta   90.00
_cell.angle_gamma   90.00
#
_symmetry.space_group_name_H-M   'P 1'
#
loop_
_entity.id
_entity.type
_entity.pdbx_description
1 polymer ?
#
loop_
_entity_poly.entity_id
_entity_poly.type
_entity_poly.pdbx_seq_one_letter_code
_entity_poly.pdbx_strand_id
1 'polypeptide(L)'
;MTPKLRVPAKSAPKALPKPAAGASTASTRLGANWREFAVPIAVLGIVLAMIAPLPPFLLDILISANITLSVIVLLVSLYITKPVEFSVFPTTLLLMTLFRLALNISSARLILLNGNTGTAAAGEVIQAFGAFVVGGNYVIGVVIFLVLIAIQYVVINHGAVRISEVTARFTLDAMPGKQMSIDSDLNSGLIDEQEARTRRRMLASEAEFYGAMDGASRFTQRDAVASIIITVINILAGFLIGVLQHGLDLQRALETYTVLTIGDGLVTVIPALMISISEV
;
A
#
# COMPACT_ATOMS: atom_id res chain seq x y z
N MET A 1 -26.08 45.17 74.12
CA MET A 1 -24.69 45.06 73.66
C MET A 1 -24.61 43.91 72.67
N THR A 2 -24.67 44.26 71.40
CA THR A 2 -24.59 43.27 70.29
C THR A 2 -23.17 43.30 69.66
N PRO A 3 -22.49 42.22 69.50
CA PRO A 3 -21.12 42.23 68.88
C PRO A 3 -21.28 42.34 67.34
N LYS A 4 -20.57 43.35 66.80
CA LYS A 4 -20.45 43.55 65.34
C LYS A 4 -19.55 42.46 64.75
N LEU A 5 -20.09 41.61 63.89
CA LEU A 5 -19.35 40.70 63.03
C LEU A 5 -18.55 41.52 61.99
N ARG A 6 -17.24 41.38 62.06
CA ARG A 6 -16.29 41.88 61.04
C ARG A 6 -16.30 40.96 59.84
N VAL A 7 -16.78 41.45 58.69
CA VAL A 7 -16.66 40.80 57.41
C VAL A 7 -15.22 40.95 56.89
N PRO A 8 -14.50 39.88 56.52
CA PRO A 8 -13.16 40.01 55.96
C PRO A 8 -13.24 40.60 54.54
N ALA A 9 -12.33 41.54 54.27
CA ALA A 9 -12.21 42.22 52.99
C ALA A 9 -11.88 41.22 51.85
N LYS A 10 -12.68 41.30 50.79
CA LYS A 10 -12.50 40.59 49.52
C LYS A 10 -11.13 40.96 48.92
N SER A 11 -10.18 40.01 48.87
CA SER A 11 -8.90 40.16 48.15
C SER A 11 -9.18 40.37 46.66
N ALA A 12 -8.56 41.42 46.12
CA ALA A 12 -8.62 41.75 44.70
C ALA A 12 -8.12 40.59 43.79
N PRO A 13 -8.73 40.39 42.64
CA PRO A 13 -8.28 39.34 41.72
C PRO A 13 -6.84 39.64 41.22
N LYS A 14 -5.94 38.68 41.42
CA LYS A 14 -4.59 38.70 40.91
C LYS A 14 -4.65 38.78 39.38
N ALA A 15 -4.11 39.85 38.81
CA ALA A 15 -4.01 40.06 37.37
C ALA A 15 -3.28 38.88 36.74
N LEU A 16 -3.92 38.26 35.74
CA LEU A 16 -3.34 37.25 34.87
C LEU A 16 -2.10 37.85 34.16
N PRO A 17 -0.96 37.13 34.12
CA PRO A 17 0.19 37.60 33.36
C PRO A 17 -0.20 37.70 31.87
N LYS A 18 0.07 38.87 31.28
CA LYS A 18 -0.03 39.10 29.84
C LYS A 18 0.80 38.05 29.13
N PRO A 19 0.27 37.41 28.06
CA PRO A 19 1.09 36.57 27.22
C PRO A 19 2.21 37.43 26.63
N ALA A 20 3.43 37.05 26.91
CA ALA A 20 4.60 37.63 26.27
C ALA A 20 4.47 37.40 24.75
N ALA A 21 4.36 38.49 24.02
CA ALA A 21 4.48 38.48 22.56
C ALA A 21 5.96 38.17 22.24
N GLY A 22 6.29 36.89 22.38
CA GLY A 22 7.48 36.31 21.78
C GLY A 22 7.14 36.04 20.33
N ALA A 23 7.37 37.00 19.47
CA ALA A 23 7.57 36.74 18.06
C ALA A 23 8.78 35.80 17.97
N SER A 24 8.51 34.47 18.03
CA SER A 24 9.46 33.50 17.54
C SER A 24 9.54 33.74 16.04
N THR A 25 10.53 34.50 15.63
CA THR A 25 11.08 34.39 14.28
C THR A 25 11.32 32.91 14.07
N ALA A 26 10.39 32.27 13.36
CA ALA A 26 10.59 30.98 12.74
C ALA A 26 11.77 31.20 11.78
N SER A 27 12.99 31.05 12.32
CA SER A 27 14.16 30.83 11.50
C SER A 27 13.85 29.55 10.74
N THR A 28 13.39 29.71 9.52
CA THR A 28 13.28 28.67 8.52
C THR A 28 14.66 28.03 8.44
N ARG A 29 14.86 26.99 9.24
CA ARG A 29 16.02 26.10 9.10
C ARG A 29 15.77 25.37 7.78
N LEU A 30 16.26 25.99 6.70
CA LEU A 30 16.44 25.37 5.38
C LEU A 30 17.56 24.31 5.43
N GLY A 31 17.63 23.56 6.50
CA GLY A 31 18.23 22.24 6.57
C GLY A 31 17.10 21.23 6.47
N ALA A 32 16.34 21.31 5.37
CA ALA A 32 15.30 20.34 5.11
C ALA A 32 15.94 18.96 5.16
N ASN A 33 15.59 18.18 6.17
CA ASN A 33 15.94 16.77 6.21
C ASN A 33 15.30 16.14 4.99
N TRP A 34 16.06 15.89 3.95
CA TRP A 34 15.61 15.27 2.70
C TRP A 34 14.77 14.01 2.97
N ARG A 35 14.98 13.37 4.13
CA ARG A 35 14.21 12.22 4.60
C ARG A 35 12.73 12.54 4.87
N GLU A 36 12.41 13.76 5.34
CA GLU A 36 11.02 14.17 5.61
C GLU A 36 10.23 14.41 4.33
N PHE A 37 10.93 14.79 3.25
CA PHE A 37 10.32 15.02 1.92
C PHE A 37 10.30 13.77 1.04
N ALA A 38 11.00 12.70 1.40
CA ALA A 38 11.10 11.51 0.57
C ALA A 38 9.72 10.87 0.29
N VAL A 39 8.89 10.72 1.32
CA VAL A 39 7.55 10.13 1.18
C VAL A 39 6.60 11.04 0.36
N PRO A 40 6.45 12.34 0.66
CA PRO A 40 5.66 13.25 -0.17
C PRO A 40 6.12 13.31 -1.63
N ILE A 41 7.43 13.34 -1.88
CA ILE A 41 7.97 13.33 -3.25
C ILE A 41 7.69 12.01 -3.97
N ALA A 42 7.82 10.88 -3.28
CA ALA A 42 7.48 9.57 -3.82
C ALA A 42 6.00 9.50 -4.22
N VAL A 43 5.08 9.93 -3.33
CA VAL A 43 3.65 9.98 -3.63
C VAL A 43 3.35 10.88 -4.82
N LEU A 44 3.96 12.07 -4.88
CA LEU A 44 3.79 12.98 -6.01
C LEU A 44 4.32 12.36 -7.31
N GLY A 45 5.47 11.70 -7.27
CA GLY A 45 6.04 10.97 -8.41
C GLY A 45 5.12 9.85 -8.90
N ILE A 46 4.51 9.10 -8.00
CA ILE A 46 3.54 8.04 -8.32
C ILE A 46 2.30 8.63 -9.00
N VAL A 47 1.74 9.73 -8.46
CA VAL A 47 0.58 10.42 -9.05
C VAL A 47 0.92 10.98 -10.44
N LEU A 48 2.12 11.56 -10.61
CA LEU A 48 2.60 12.00 -11.91
C LEU A 48 2.73 10.85 -12.91
N ALA A 49 3.24 9.69 -12.47
CA ALA A 49 3.34 8.50 -13.30
C ALA A 49 1.98 7.98 -13.79
N MET A 50 0.91 8.16 -13.00
CA MET A 50 -0.46 7.84 -13.43
C MET A 50 -0.97 8.75 -14.54
N ILE A 51 -0.58 10.04 -14.52
CA ILE A 51 -1.11 11.06 -15.43
C ILE A 51 -0.24 11.18 -16.68
N ALA A 52 1.09 11.23 -16.52
CA ALA A 52 2.04 11.43 -17.61
C ALA A 52 2.25 10.13 -18.40
N PRO A 53 2.38 10.21 -19.74
CA PRO A 53 2.79 9.05 -20.53
C PRO A 53 4.25 8.72 -20.23
N LEU A 54 4.49 7.55 -19.64
CA LEU A 54 5.85 7.07 -19.39
C LEU A 54 6.43 6.45 -20.66
N PRO A 55 7.71 6.70 -20.99
CA PRO A 55 8.37 5.96 -22.08
C PRO A 55 8.58 4.49 -21.66
N PRO A 56 8.52 3.52 -22.62
CA PRO A 56 8.63 2.10 -22.33
C PRO A 56 9.88 1.72 -21.49
N PHE A 57 11.04 2.31 -21.80
CA PHE A 57 12.27 2.07 -21.03
C PHE A 57 12.14 2.46 -19.55
N LEU A 58 11.51 3.59 -19.23
CA LEU A 58 11.31 4.01 -17.85
C LEU A 58 10.30 3.07 -17.15
N LEU A 59 9.28 2.62 -17.87
CA LEU A 59 8.32 1.65 -17.35
C LEU A 59 9.01 0.33 -17.00
N ASP A 60 9.92 -0.17 -17.83
CA ASP A 60 10.69 -1.39 -17.56
C ASP A 60 11.53 -1.29 -16.27
N ILE A 61 12.20 -0.15 -16.05
CA ILE A 61 12.97 0.10 -14.83
C ILE A 61 12.04 0.11 -13.60
N LEU A 62 10.91 0.82 -13.69
CA LEU A 62 9.98 0.94 -12.58
C LEU A 62 9.28 -0.39 -12.25
N ILE A 63 8.96 -1.20 -13.26
CA ILE A 63 8.44 -2.55 -13.09
C ILE A 63 9.46 -3.45 -12.39
N SER A 64 10.71 -3.44 -12.85
CA SER A 64 11.79 -4.21 -12.23
C SER A 64 12.03 -3.78 -10.78
N ALA A 65 11.98 -2.48 -10.50
CA ALA A 65 12.05 -1.94 -9.16
C ALA A 65 10.86 -2.40 -8.30
N ASN A 66 9.64 -2.41 -8.83
CA ASN A 66 8.45 -2.88 -8.12
C ASN A 66 8.55 -4.35 -7.72
N ILE A 67 8.99 -5.22 -8.63
CA ILE A 67 9.22 -6.65 -8.35
C ILE A 67 10.29 -6.79 -7.26
N THR A 68 11.41 -6.11 -7.40
CA THR A 68 12.52 -6.16 -6.43
C THR A 68 12.08 -5.70 -5.04
N LEU A 69 11.36 -4.59 -4.95
CA LEU A 69 10.83 -4.07 -3.68
C LEU A 69 9.83 -5.04 -3.06
N SER A 70 8.98 -5.69 -3.85
CA SER A 70 8.02 -6.69 -3.35
C SER A 70 8.72 -7.91 -2.77
N VAL A 71 9.81 -8.37 -3.40
CA VAL A 71 10.66 -9.44 -2.86
C VAL A 71 11.32 -9.01 -1.55
N ILE A 72 11.87 -7.79 -1.49
CA ILE A 72 12.49 -7.25 -0.26
C ILE A 72 11.47 -7.18 0.87
N VAL A 73 10.26 -6.66 0.62
CA VAL A 73 9.20 -6.57 1.62
C VAL A 73 8.81 -7.95 2.12
N LEU A 74 8.64 -8.92 1.23
CA LEU A 74 8.36 -10.30 1.61
C LEU A 74 9.47 -10.90 2.48
N LEU A 75 10.73 -10.74 2.09
CA LEU A 75 11.86 -11.25 2.87
C LEU A 75 11.95 -10.58 4.25
N VAL A 76 11.77 -9.26 4.32
CA VAL A 76 11.76 -8.53 5.59
C VAL A 76 10.64 -9.05 6.49
N SER A 77 9.42 -9.23 5.95
CA SER A 77 8.28 -9.77 6.69
C SER A 77 8.57 -11.15 7.30
N LEU A 78 9.24 -12.04 6.55
CA LEU A 78 9.60 -13.38 7.02
C LEU A 78 10.66 -13.39 8.14
N TYR A 79 11.51 -12.36 8.24
CA TYR A 79 12.56 -12.27 9.26
C TYR A 79 12.14 -11.53 10.52
N ILE A 80 11.04 -10.78 10.50
CA ILE A 80 10.56 -10.03 11.67
C ILE A 80 9.88 -10.98 12.65
N THR A 81 10.32 -10.92 13.91
CA THR A 81 9.76 -11.76 14.98
C THR A 81 8.57 -11.11 15.67
N LYS A 82 8.51 -9.79 15.71
CA LYS A 82 7.41 -9.03 16.32
C LYS A 82 6.85 -8.02 15.32
N PRO A 83 5.57 -8.12 14.94
CA PRO A 83 4.96 -7.22 13.94
C PRO A 83 5.15 -5.73 14.25
N VAL A 84 5.11 -5.35 15.52
CA VAL A 84 5.26 -3.95 15.97
C VAL A 84 6.65 -3.38 15.72
N GLU A 85 7.70 -4.22 15.56
CA GLU A 85 9.06 -3.77 15.22
C GLU A 85 9.12 -3.15 13.82
N PHE A 86 8.18 -3.51 12.95
CA PHE A 86 8.03 -2.91 11.62
C PHE A 86 6.78 -2.01 11.55
N SER A 87 6.69 -1.04 12.44
CA SER A 87 5.53 -0.14 12.54
C SER A 87 5.20 0.64 11.26
N VAL A 88 6.18 0.79 10.36
CA VAL A 88 6.01 1.46 9.05
C VAL A 88 5.39 0.53 8.00
N PHE A 89 5.23 -0.76 8.28
CA PHE A 89 4.77 -1.77 7.32
C PHE A 89 3.41 -1.42 6.68
N PRO A 90 2.34 -1.05 7.42
CA PRO A 90 1.07 -0.70 6.81
C PRO A 90 1.18 0.47 5.81
N THR A 91 1.99 1.48 6.13
CA THR A 91 2.25 2.62 5.23
C THR A 91 3.03 2.19 4.00
N THR A 92 4.01 1.30 4.17
CA THR A 92 4.79 0.72 3.05
C THR A 92 3.88 -0.05 2.10
N LEU A 93 2.95 -0.86 2.62
CA LEU A 93 1.95 -1.57 1.82
C LEU A 93 1.09 -0.63 0.99
N LEU A 94 0.57 0.44 1.60
CA LEU A 94 -0.23 1.45 0.88
C LEU A 94 0.58 2.11 -0.24
N LEU A 95 1.83 2.48 0.02
CA LEU A 95 2.69 3.13 -0.96
C LEU A 95 3.04 2.18 -2.11
N MET A 96 3.39 0.93 -1.81
CA MET A 96 3.69 -0.10 -2.80
C MET A 96 2.48 -0.43 -3.68
N THR A 97 1.31 -0.53 -3.07
CA THR A 97 0.05 -0.77 -3.79
C THR A 97 -0.29 0.40 -4.72
N LEU A 98 -0.14 1.64 -4.25
CA LEU A 98 -0.35 2.83 -5.08
C LEU A 98 0.66 2.90 -6.23
N PHE A 99 1.92 2.55 -5.97
CA PHE A 99 2.97 2.50 -7.00
C PHE A 99 2.65 1.45 -8.08
N ARG A 100 2.24 0.24 -7.68
CA ARG A 100 1.81 -0.81 -8.60
C ARG A 100 0.60 -0.38 -9.44
N LEU A 101 -0.41 0.24 -8.83
CA LEU A 101 -1.58 0.75 -9.54
C LEU A 101 -1.17 1.80 -10.60
N ALA A 102 -0.23 2.68 -10.28
CA ALA A 102 0.29 3.67 -11.23
C ALA A 102 0.99 3.00 -12.43
N LEU A 103 1.79 1.97 -12.19
CA LEU A 103 2.44 1.20 -13.24
C LEU A 103 1.42 0.48 -14.12
N ASN A 104 0.42 -0.15 -13.53
CA ASN A 104 -0.64 -0.86 -14.25
C ASN A 104 -1.46 0.10 -15.16
N ILE A 105 -1.75 1.31 -14.71
CA ILE A 105 -2.42 2.32 -15.54
C ILE A 105 -1.49 2.81 -16.66
N SER A 106 -0.20 2.98 -16.39
CA SER A 106 0.78 3.43 -17.38
C SER A 106 1.04 2.38 -18.45
N SER A 107 1.18 1.10 -18.07
CA SER A 107 1.33 -0.02 -19.01
C SER A 107 0.08 -0.20 -19.88
N ALA A 108 -1.11 -0.17 -19.25
CA ALA A 108 -2.39 -0.21 -19.96
C ALA A 108 -2.48 0.87 -21.04
N ARG A 109 -2.11 2.10 -20.70
CA ARG A 109 -2.09 3.20 -21.68
C ARG A 109 -1.13 2.94 -22.84
N LEU A 110 0.08 2.47 -22.58
CA LEU A 110 1.05 2.16 -23.65
C LEU A 110 0.56 1.01 -24.53
N ILE A 111 -0.02 -0.02 -23.96
CA ILE A 111 -0.62 -1.13 -24.71
C ILE A 111 -1.71 -0.63 -25.65
N LEU A 112 -2.63 0.22 -25.16
CA LEU A 112 -3.73 0.72 -25.96
C LEU A 112 -3.29 1.73 -27.05
N LEU A 113 -2.30 2.57 -26.75
CA LEU A 113 -1.81 3.58 -27.70
C LEU A 113 -0.85 3.00 -28.75
N ASN A 114 0.07 2.13 -28.34
CA ASN A 114 1.19 1.69 -29.16
C ASN A 114 1.17 0.19 -29.50
N GLY A 115 0.14 -0.56 -29.09
CA GLY A 115 0.05 -2.01 -29.30
C GLY A 115 0.17 -2.42 -30.76
N ASN A 116 -0.18 -1.56 -31.70
CA ASN A 116 -0.02 -1.77 -33.15
C ASN A 116 1.46 -1.86 -33.59
N THR A 117 2.40 -1.33 -32.82
CA THR A 117 3.84 -1.38 -33.15
C THR A 117 4.47 -2.73 -32.88
N GLY A 118 3.80 -3.61 -32.11
CA GLY A 118 4.27 -4.95 -31.81
C GLY A 118 4.25 -5.28 -30.31
N THR A 119 4.76 -6.46 -29.99
CA THR A 119 4.74 -6.99 -28.61
C THR A 119 5.67 -6.28 -27.63
N ALA A 120 6.60 -5.43 -28.11
CA ALA A 120 7.47 -4.58 -27.28
C ALA A 120 6.86 -3.18 -26.98
N ALA A 121 5.62 -2.92 -27.41
CA ALA A 121 4.98 -1.60 -27.31
C ALA A 121 4.93 -1.03 -25.88
N ALA A 122 4.81 -1.88 -24.88
CA ALA A 122 4.75 -1.51 -23.47
C ALA A 122 6.05 -1.80 -22.68
N GLY A 123 7.14 -2.15 -23.39
CA GLY A 123 8.44 -2.43 -22.81
C GLY A 123 8.88 -3.89 -22.98
N GLU A 124 10.17 -4.13 -22.75
CA GLU A 124 10.79 -5.44 -22.94
C GLU A 124 10.44 -6.42 -21.80
N VAL A 125 10.25 -5.91 -20.59
CA VAL A 125 9.87 -6.73 -19.42
C VAL A 125 8.49 -7.35 -19.64
N ILE A 126 7.50 -6.54 -20.04
CA ILE A 126 6.13 -7.02 -20.33
C ILE A 126 6.16 -8.01 -21.49
N GLN A 127 6.91 -7.73 -22.54
CA GLN A 127 7.09 -8.65 -23.68
C GLN A 127 7.69 -9.98 -23.25
N ALA A 128 8.75 -9.95 -22.44
CA ALA A 128 9.45 -11.16 -21.99
C ALA A 128 8.53 -12.07 -21.16
N PHE A 129 7.80 -11.50 -20.19
CA PHE A 129 6.82 -12.24 -19.39
C PHE A 129 5.68 -12.81 -20.23
N GLY A 130 5.13 -12.02 -21.16
CA GLY A 130 4.07 -12.46 -22.06
C GLY A 130 4.54 -13.58 -22.98
N ALA A 131 5.71 -13.43 -23.61
CA ALA A 131 6.29 -14.47 -24.49
C ALA A 131 6.62 -15.74 -23.74
N PHE A 132 7.12 -15.64 -22.51
CA PHE A 132 7.46 -16.79 -21.66
C PHE A 132 6.24 -17.66 -21.36
N VAL A 133 5.10 -17.06 -21.02
CA VAL A 133 3.87 -17.82 -20.69
C VAL A 133 3.16 -18.32 -21.93
N VAL A 134 3.13 -17.54 -23.02
CA VAL A 134 2.52 -17.96 -24.27
C VAL A 134 3.29 -19.14 -24.90
N GLY A 135 4.63 -19.16 -24.79
CA GLY A 135 5.47 -20.29 -25.20
C GLY A 135 5.23 -20.76 -26.64
N GLY A 136 4.81 -19.86 -27.53
CA GLY A 136 4.48 -20.17 -28.94
C GLY A 136 3.06 -20.69 -29.18
N ASN A 137 2.25 -20.90 -28.14
CA ASN A 137 0.85 -21.30 -28.25
C ASN A 137 -0.07 -20.33 -27.47
N TYR A 138 -0.70 -19.43 -28.20
CA TYR A 138 -1.57 -18.39 -27.63
C TYR A 138 -2.75 -18.94 -26.81
N VAL A 139 -3.32 -20.08 -27.23
CA VAL A 139 -4.46 -20.71 -26.52
C VAL A 139 -4.03 -21.19 -25.14
N ILE A 140 -2.87 -21.84 -25.07
CA ILE A 140 -2.30 -22.30 -23.79
C ILE A 140 -1.97 -21.08 -22.91
N GLY A 141 -1.36 -20.05 -23.50
CA GLY A 141 -1.04 -18.81 -22.79
C GLY A 141 -2.26 -18.16 -22.15
N VAL A 142 -3.36 -18.04 -22.88
CA VAL A 142 -4.63 -17.51 -22.37
C VAL A 142 -5.18 -18.36 -21.23
N VAL A 143 -5.17 -19.69 -21.36
CA VAL A 143 -5.67 -20.60 -20.31
C VAL A 143 -4.84 -20.47 -19.04
N ILE A 144 -3.50 -20.49 -19.14
CA ILE A 144 -2.60 -20.29 -17.98
C ILE A 144 -2.85 -18.93 -17.33
N PHE A 145 -3.00 -17.89 -18.13
CA PHE A 145 -3.27 -16.55 -17.65
C PHE A 145 -4.59 -16.46 -16.89
N LEU A 146 -5.67 -17.06 -17.39
CA LEU A 146 -6.96 -17.13 -16.70
C LEU A 146 -6.86 -17.88 -15.36
N VAL A 147 -6.08 -18.96 -15.33
CA VAL A 147 -5.81 -19.69 -14.07
C VAL A 147 -5.08 -18.79 -13.07
N LEU A 148 -4.08 -18.02 -13.50
CA LEU A 148 -3.35 -17.10 -12.65
C LEU A 148 -4.25 -15.97 -12.11
N ILE A 149 -5.12 -15.39 -12.94
CA ILE A 149 -6.13 -14.41 -12.50
C ILE A 149 -7.08 -15.03 -11.46
N ALA A 150 -7.54 -16.26 -11.69
CA ALA A 150 -8.42 -16.96 -10.75
C ALA A 150 -7.71 -17.19 -9.39
N ILE A 151 -6.44 -17.62 -9.42
CA ILE A 151 -5.62 -17.78 -8.21
C ILE A 151 -5.47 -16.43 -7.50
N GLN A 152 -5.10 -15.37 -8.22
CA GLN A 152 -4.99 -14.03 -7.67
C GLN A 152 -6.28 -13.59 -6.98
N TYR A 153 -7.42 -13.76 -7.66
CA TYR A 153 -8.72 -13.38 -7.11
C TYR A 153 -9.06 -14.16 -5.83
N VAL A 154 -8.88 -15.48 -5.85
CA VAL A 154 -9.22 -16.34 -4.70
C VAL A 154 -8.23 -16.15 -3.55
N VAL A 155 -6.92 -16.13 -3.83
CA VAL A 155 -5.89 -16.07 -2.79
C VAL A 155 -5.86 -14.69 -2.14
N ILE A 156 -5.88 -13.61 -2.91
CA ILE A 156 -5.81 -12.25 -2.36
C ILE A 156 -7.16 -11.84 -1.76
N ASN A 157 -8.26 -11.92 -2.53
CA ASN A 157 -9.54 -11.39 -2.07
C ASN A 157 -10.19 -12.20 -0.94
N HIS A 158 -10.02 -13.52 -0.92
CA HIS A 158 -10.69 -14.39 0.03
C HIS A 158 -9.73 -15.06 1.03
N GLY A 159 -8.44 -15.09 0.71
CA GLY A 159 -7.42 -15.72 1.55
C GLY A 159 -6.73 -14.71 2.48
N ALA A 160 -5.68 -14.06 1.99
CA ALA A 160 -4.78 -13.25 2.79
C ALA A 160 -5.49 -12.11 3.56
N VAL A 161 -6.36 -11.36 2.88
CA VAL A 161 -7.10 -10.26 3.51
C VAL A 161 -7.99 -10.76 4.64
N ARG A 162 -8.65 -11.92 4.47
CA ARG A 162 -9.50 -12.47 5.52
C ARG A 162 -8.71 -12.92 6.73
N ILE A 163 -7.53 -13.50 6.52
CA ILE A 163 -6.63 -13.89 7.61
C ILE A 163 -6.17 -12.65 8.37
N SER A 164 -5.68 -11.63 7.67
CA SER A 164 -5.24 -10.36 8.26
C SER A 164 -6.37 -9.65 9.05
N GLU A 165 -7.58 -9.56 8.49
CA GLU A 165 -8.75 -8.98 9.15
C GLU A 165 -9.10 -9.72 10.45
N VAL A 166 -9.15 -11.05 10.40
CA VAL A 166 -9.49 -11.87 11.56
C VAL A 166 -8.43 -11.78 12.64
N THR A 167 -7.16 -11.82 12.27
CA THR A 167 -6.02 -11.67 13.20
C THR A 167 -6.03 -10.29 13.88
N ALA A 168 -6.20 -9.22 13.10
CA ALA A 168 -6.30 -7.87 13.64
C ALA A 168 -7.47 -7.74 14.62
N ARG A 169 -8.63 -8.27 14.26
CA ARG A 169 -9.82 -8.23 15.10
C ARG A 169 -9.63 -8.96 16.42
N PHE A 170 -9.14 -10.20 16.40
CA PHE A 170 -8.91 -10.96 17.64
C PHE A 170 -7.87 -10.30 18.54
N THR A 171 -6.82 -9.73 17.95
CA THR A 171 -5.80 -9.00 18.73
C THR A 171 -6.39 -7.77 19.39
N LEU A 172 -7.20 -6.98 18.65
CA LEU A 172 -7.84 -5.78 19.18
C LEU A 172 -8.92 -6.11 20.23
N ASP A 173 -9.72 -7.16 20.02
CA ASP A 173 -10.73 -7.59 20.97
C ASP A 173 -10.10 -8.10 22.30
N ALA A 174 -8.86 -8.60 22.27
CA ALA A 174 -8.12 -9.02 23.47
C ALA A 174 -7.49 -7.86 24.26
N MET A 175 -7.42 -6.64 23.69
CA MET A 175 -6.74 -5.49 24.32
C MET A 175 -7.29 -5.07 25.69
N PRO A 176 -8.62 -5.02 25.92
CA PRO A 176 -9.14 -4.70 27.25
C PRO A 176 -8.70 -5.71 28.32
N GLY A 177 -8.65 -7.01 27.97
CA GLY A 177 -8.16 -8.04 28.87
C GLY A 177 -6.67 -7.88 29.21
N LYS A 178 -5.83 -7.56 28.20
CA LYS A 178 -4.41 -7.25 28.43
C LYS A 178 -4.22 -6.01 29.31
N GLN A 179 -5.04 -4.97 29.14
CA GLN A 179 -5.01 -3.78 30.01
C GLN A 179 -5.39 -4.11 31.46
N MET A 180 -6.46 -4.88 31.66
CA MET A 180 -6.87 -5.31 33.00
C MET A 180 -5.80 -6.19 33.70
N SER A 181 -5.07 -7.02 32.93
CA SER A 181 -3.95 -7.79 33.48
C SER A 181 -2.81 -6.87 33.96
N ILE A 182 -2.46 -5.84 33.19
CA ILE A 182 -1.43 -4.87 33.60
C ILE A 182 -1.86 -4.13 34.87
N ASP A 183 -3.12 -3.73 34.97
CA ASP A 183 -3.66 -3.05 36.15
C ASP A 183 -3.68 -3.98 37.40
N SER A 184 -4.00 -5.26 37.21
CA SER A 184 -3.95 -6.27 38.26
C SER A 184 -2.51 -6.50 38.75
N ASP A 185 -1.53 -6.63 37.84
CA ASP A 185 -0.13 -6.81 38.18
C ASP A 185 0.41 -5.59 38.97
N LEU A 186 0.03 -4.38 38.56
CA LEU A 186 0.39 -3.15 39.27
C LEU A 186 -0.21 -3.09 40.67
N ASN A 187 -1.50 -3.40 40.80
CA ASN A 187 -2.21 -3.38 42.10
C ASN A 187 -1.70 -4.46 43.05
N SER A 188 -1.23 -5.59 42.52
CA SER A 188 -0.63 -6.68 43.30
C SER A 188 0.83 -6.46 43.67
N GLY A 189 1.44 -5.37 43.16
CA GLY A 189 2.87 -5.04 43.43
C GLY A 189 3.83 -5.96 42.64
N LEU A 190 3.37 -6.70 41.63
CA LEU A 190 4.23 -7.53 40.80
C LEU A 190 5.07 -6.71 39.82
N ILE A 191 4.58 -5.54 39.43
CA ILE A 191 5.25 -4.58 38.55
C ILE A 191 5.19 -3.19 39.20
N ASP A 192 6.13 -2.34 38.87
CA ASP A 192 6.12 -0.94 39.27
C ASP A 192 5.34 -0.04 38.30
N GLU A 193 5.12 1.20 38.68
CA GLU A 193 4.36 2.15 37.83
C GLU A 193 5.07 2.44 36.49
N GLN A 194 6.40 2.42 36.47
CA GLN A 194 7.18 2.67 35.27
C GLN A 194 7.07 1.53 34.28
N GLU A 195 7.14 0.29 34.77
CA GLU A 195 6.91 -0.91 33.96
C GLU A 195 5.47 -0.96 33.44
N ALA A 196 4.47 -0.65 34.27
CA ALA A 196 3.08 -0.59 33.86
C ALA A 196 2.86 0.44 32.74
N ARG A 197 3.46 1.62 32.83
CA ARG A 197 3.43 2.65 31.76
C ARG A 197 4.10 2.16 30.48
N THR A 198 5.20 1.43 30.59
CA THR A 198 5.91 0.87 29.42
C THR A 198 5.05 -0.18 28.71
N ARG A 199 4.44 -1.12 29.48
CA ARG A 199 3.54 -2.15 28.94
C ARG A 199 2.30 -1.55 28.29
N ARG A 200 1.70 -0.51 28.89
CA ARG A 200 0.55 0.20 28.29
C ARG A 200 0.91 0.90 26.97
N ARG A 201 2.12 1.49 26.87
CA ARG A 201 2.60 2.09 25.61
C ARG A 201 2.80 1.03 24.53
N MET A 202 3.41 -0.10 24.88
CA MET A 202 3.56 -1.22 23.93
C MET A 202 2.21 -1.71 23.44
N LEU A 203 1.23 -1.87 24.34
CA LEU A 203 -0.12 -2.29 24.00
C LEU A 203 -0.83 -1.27 23.10
N ALA A 204 -0.66 0.03 23.33
CA ALA A 204 -1.19 1.08 22.48
C ALA A 204 -0.58 1.04 21.08
N SER A 205 0.75 0.86 20.97
CA SER A 205 1.44 0.71 19.69
C SER A 205 1.00 -0.56 18.93
N GLU A 206 0.75 -1.67 19.65
CA GLU A 206 0.21 -2.90 19.08
C GLU A 206 -1.20 -2.66 18.49
N ALA A 207 -2.06 -1.94 19.23
CA ALA A 207 -3.40 -1.60 18.77
C ALA A 207 -3.38 -0.70 17.53
N GLU A 208 -2.51 0.30 17.50
CA GLU A 208 -2.33 1.21 16.36
C GLU A 208 -1.84 0.45 15.12
N PHE A 209 -0.85 -0.44 15.29
CA PHE A 209 -0.32 -1.27 14.21
C PHE A 209 -1.40 -2.15 13.59
N TYR A 210 -2.14 -2.93 14.38
CA TYR A 210 -3.16 -3.83 13.85
C TYR A 210 -4.36 -3.09 13.25
N GLY A 211 -4.72 -1.93 13.81
CA GLY A 211 -5.74 -1.06 13.24
C GLY A 211 -5.33 -0.49 11.87
N ALA A 212 -4.08 -0.05 11.72
CA ALA A 212 -3.53 0.42 10.46
C ALA A 212 -3.41 -0.73 9.43
N MET A 213 -3.05 -1.93 9.89
CA MET A 213 -2.89 -3.11 9.04
C MET A 213 -4.22 -3.58 8.44
N ASP A 214 -5.32 -3.57 9.21
CA ASP A 214 -6.66 -3.87 8.68
C ASP A 214 -7.04 -2.91 7.54
N GLY A 215 -6.71 -1.61 7.69
CA GLY A 215 -6.93 -0.62 6.63
C GLY A 215 -6.08 -0.87 5.39
N ALA A 216 -4.79 -1.19 5.56
CA ALA A 216 -3.87 -1.44 4.46
C ALA A 216 -4.26 -2.70 3.67
N SER A 217 -4.59 -3.79 4.34
CA SER A 217 -5.01 -5.06 3.70
C SER A 217 -6.28 -4.88 2.87
N ARG A 218 -7.24 -4.10 3.35
CA ARG A 218 -8.46 -3.77 2.57
C ARG A 218 -8.14 -2.94 1.33
N PHE A 219 -7.13 -2.08 1.39
CA PHE A 219 -6.68 -1.31 0.21
C PHE A 219 -6.02 -2.24 -0.83
N THR A 220 -5.15 -3.16 -0.40
CA THR A 220 -4.52 -4.18 -1.25
C THR A 220 -5.57 -5.06 -1.94
N GLN A 221 -6.64 -5.45 -1.23
CA GLN A 221 -7.75 -6.19 -1.81
C GLN A 221 -8.43 -5.44 -2.96
N ARG A 222 -8.71 -4.16 -2.77
CA ARG A 222 -9.37 -3.34 -3.80
C ARG A 222 -8.49 -3.14 -5.03
N ASP A 223 -7.18 -3.02 -4.85
CA ASP A 223 -6.23 -2.93 -5.94
C ASP A 223 -6.18 -4.22 -6.78
N ALA A 224 -6.25 -5.40 -6.15
CA ALA A 224 -6.33 -6.66 -6.88
C ALA A 224 -7.58 -6.73 -7.78
N VAL A 225 -8.73 -6.25 -7.29
CA VAL A 225 -9.96 -6.15 -8.11
C VAL A 225 -9.80 -5.14 -9.25
N ALA A 226 -9.21 -3.97 -8.97
CA ALA A 226 -8.96 -2.94 -9.98
C ALA A 226 -8.03 -3.46 -11.09
N SER A 227 -6.97 -4.19 -10.73
CA SER A 227 -6.05 -4.81 -11.70
C SER A 227 -6.76 -5.79 -12.65
N ILE A 228 -7.67 -6.61 -12.14
CA ILE A 228 -8.48 -7.51 -12.97
C ILE A 228 -9.37 -6.73 -13.96
N ILE A 229 -10.01 -5.67 -13.49
CA ILE A 229 -10.84 -4.81 -14.34
C ILE A 229 -10.00 -4.14 -15.43
N ILE A 230 -8.82 -3.62 -15.10
CA ILE A 230 -7.88 -3.02 -16.06
C ILE A 230 -7.47 -4.06 -17.12
N THR A 231 -7.16 -5.28 -16.70
CA THR A 231 -6.81 -6.38 -17.60
C THR A 231 -7.95 -6.69 -18.59
N VAL A 232 -9.19 -6.78 -18.11
CA VAL A 232 -10.37 -7.00 -18.97
C VAL A 232 -10.53 -5.84 -19.96
N ILE A 233 -10.37 -4.61 -19.51
CA ILE A 233 -10.42 -3.43 -20.39
C ILE A 233 -9.30 -3.50 -21.43
N ASN A 234 -8.08 -3.86 -21.07
CA ASN A 234 -6.96 -3.99 -22.00
C ASN A 234 -7.22 -5.02 -23.09
N ILE A 235 -7.80 -6.17 -22.73
CA ILE A 235 -8.18 -7.20 -23.71
C ILE A 235 -9.24 -6.67 -24.69
N LEU A 236 -10.35 -6.16 -24.15
CA LEU A 236 -11.49 -5.74 -24.98
C LEU A 236 -11.15 -4.49 -25.80
N ALA A 237 -10.62 -3.46 -25.16
CA ALA A 237 -10.30 -2.20 -25.83
C ALA A 237 -9.09 -2.35 -26.74
N GLY A 238 -8.07 -3.10 -26.34
CA GLY A 238 -6.89 -3.35 -27.17
C GLY A 238 -7.25 -4.07 -28.47
N PHE A 239 -8.08 -5.10 -28.37
CA PHE A 239 -8.57 -5.80 -29.56
C PHE A 239 -9.41 -4.87 -30.47
N LEU A 240 -10.33 -4.11 -29.88
CA LEU A 240 -11.17 -3.18 -30.63
C LEU A 240 -10.35 -2.10 -31.35
N ILE A 241 -9.38 -1.49 -30.65
CA ILE A 241 -8.47 -0.47 -31.19
C ILE A 241 -7.58 -1.07 -32.28
N GLY A 242 -7.01 -2.26 -32.05
CA GLY A 242 -6.17 -2.93 -33.02
C GLY A 242 -6.84 -3.20 -34.33
N VAL A 243 -8.06 -3.73 -34.31
CA VAL A 243 -8.81 -4.07 -35.53
C VAL A 243 -9.47 -2.85 -36.18
N LEU A 244 -10.21 -2.03 -35.39
CA LEU A 244 -11.04 -0.95 -35.97
C LEU A 244 -10.23 0.32 -36.23
N GLN A 245 -9.29 0.68 -35.37
CA GLN A 245 -8.56 1.94 -35.49
C GLN A 245 -7.25 1.77 -36.25
N HIS A 246 -6.53 0.67 -36.03
CA HIS A 246 -5.24 0.42 -36.68
C HIS A 246 -5.33 -0.49 -37.90
N GLY A 247 -6.50 -1.08 -38.19
CA GLY A 247 -6.72 -1.95 -39.35
C GLY A 247 -5.85 -3.21 -39.34
N LEU A 248 -5.46 -3.68 -38.16
CA LEU A 248 -4.70 -4.92 -38.05
C LEU A 248 -5.57 -6.10 -38.46
N ASP A 249 -4.95 -7.09 -39.08
CA ASP A 249 -5.60 -8.37 -39.30
C ASP A 249 -5.99 -8.99 -37.95
N LEU A 250 -7.15 -9.67 -37.95
CA LEU A 250 -7.74 -10.25 -36.75
C LEU A 250 -6.78 -11.15 -36.01
N GLN A 251 -6.04 -11.99 -36.74
CA GLN A 251 -5.07 -12.91 -36.17
C GLN A 251 -3.91 -12.14 -35.50
N ARG A 252 -3.35 -11.14 -36.20
CA ARG A 252 -2.24 -10.35 -35.68
C ARG A 252 -2.63 -9.51 -34.47
N ALA A 253 -3.84 -8.94 -34.49
CA ALA A 253 -4.38 -8.22 -33.33
C ALA A 253 -4.52 -9.14 -32.12
N LEU A 254 -5.09 -10.33 -32.29
CA LEU A 254 -5.19 -11.34 -31.24
C LEU A 254 -3.81 -11.71 -30.69
N GLU A 255 -2.84 -12.04 -31.54
CA GLU A 255 -1.48 -12.43 -31.14
C GLU A 255 -0.81 -11.32 -30.33
N THR A 256 -0.78 -10.11 -30.85
CA THR A 256 -0.04 -8.99 -30.23
C THR A 256 -0.67 -8.55 -28.90
N TYR A 257 -1.98 -8.30 -28.89
CA TYR A 257 -2.65 -7.83 -27.67
C TYR A 257 -2.76 -8.91 -26.59
N THR A 258 -2.82 -10.20 -26.98
CA THR A 258 -2.76 -11.31 -26.03
C THR A 258 -1.42 -11.36 -25.30
N VAL A 259 -0.30 -11.30 -26.04
CA VAL A 259 1.06 -11.31 -25.43
C VAL A 259 1.22 -10.10 -24.50
N LEU A 260 0.86 -8.90 -24.96
CA LEU A 260 0.96 -7.68 -24.17
C LEU A 260 0.12 -7.74 -22.90
N THR A 261 -1.14 -8.21 -22.99
CA THR A 261 -2.03 -8.27 -21.83
C THR A 261 -1.63 -9.37 -20.85
N ILE A 262 -1.17 -10.53 -21.33
CA ILE A 262 -0.65 -11.60 -20.47
C ILE A 262 0.62 -11.11 -19.74
N GLY A 263 1.53 -10.43 -20.44
CA GLY A 263 2.75 -9.88 -19.87
C GLY A 263 2.46 -8.84 -18.81
N ASP A 264 1.59 -7.86 -19.10
CA ASP A 264 1.16 -6.82 -18.17
C ASP A 264 0.49 -7.41 -16.92
N GLY A 265 -0.41 -8.38 -17.13
CA GLY A 265 -1.07 -9.07 -16.03
C GLY A 265 -0.08 -9.81 -15.12
N LEU A 266 0.89 -10.55 -15.67
CA LEU A 266 1.90 -11.28 -14.89
C LEU A 266 2.80 -10.36 -14.08
N VAL A 267 3.28 -9.31 -14.70
CA VAL A 267 4.11 -8.29 -14.05
C VAL A 267 3.38 -7.64 -12.86
N THR A 268 2.06 -7.58 -12.92
CA THR A 268 1.21 -7.06 -11.84
C THR A 268 0.88 -8.13 -10.79
N VAL A 269 0.57 -9.36 -11.21
CA VAL A 269 0.15 -10.48 -10.33
C VAL A 269 1.27 -10.93 -9.40
N ILE A 270 2.50 -11.08 -9.90
CA ILE A 270 3.62 -11.62 -9.11
C ILE A 270 3.92 -10.73 -7.88
N PRO A 271 4.15 -9.41 -8.01
CA PRO A 271 4.32 -8.54 -6.85
C PRO A 271 3.10 -8.50 -5.93
N ALA A 272 1.89 -8.58 -6.50
CA ALA A 272 0.66 -8.61 -5.72
C ALA A 272 0.60 -9.81 -4.77
N LEU A 273 0.93 -11.00 -5.27
CA LEU A 273 0.97 -12.22 -4.46
C LEU A 273 2.04 -12.14 -3.38
N MET A 274 3.24 -11.62 -3.70
CA MET A 274 4.34 -11.47 -2.73
C MET A 274 3.95 -10.53 -1.58
N ILE A 275 3.34 -9.40 -1.91
CA ILE A 275 2.85 -8.43 -0.91
C ILE A 275 1.72 -9.06 -0.09
N SER A 276 0.77 -9.75 -0.72
CA SER A 276 -0.33 -10.40 -0.02
C SER A 276 0.13 -11.50 0.95
N ILE A 277 1.18 -12.25 0.60
CA ILE A 277 1.78 -13.24 1.51
C ILE A 277 2.49 -12.54 2.68
N SER A 278 3.09 -11.37 2.46
CA SER A 278 3.75 -10.62 3.53
C SER A 278 2.79 -10.00 4.55
N GLU A 279 1.49 -9.94 4.24
CA GLU A 279 0.42 -9.44 5.13
C GLU A 279 -0.08 -10.51 6.12
N VAL A 280 0.22 -11.77 5.90
CA VAL A 280 -0.22 -12.94 6.68
C VAL A 280 0.83 -13.37 7.69
#